data_ed27fa7efece5ca12783de6c06d07abc
#
_entry.id   ed27fa7efece5ca12783de6c06d07abc
#
_cell.length_a   1.000
_cell.length_b   1.000
_cell.length_c   1.000
_cell.angle_alpha   90.00
_cell.angle_beta   90.00
_cell.angle_gamma   90.00
#
_symmetry.space_group_name_H-M   'P 1'
#
loop_
_entity.id
_entity.type
_entity.pdbx_description
1 polymer ?
#
loop_
_entity_poly.entity_id
_entity_poly.type
_entity_poly.pdbx_seq_one_letter_code
_entity_poly.pdbx_strand_id
1 'polypeptide(L)'
;MTITTQSILTNVEYGTPSGNYDGSSQDWASDAVKAANYYRGQGNIQTLAVQTTNFEGDIILEATLDADAQTATWFTTEIYGDGSTAPLTDYQVFTITGNFTWMRVRVEAFSGGTINSVNISY
;
A
#
# COMPACT_ATOMS: atom_id res chain seq x y z
N MET A 1 -21.42 4.86 13.89
CA MET A 1 -20.02 4.84 13.38
C MET A 1 -19.97 3.97 12.14
N THR A 2 -19.32 4.45 11.12
CA THR A 2 -19.11 3.67 9.88
C THR A 2 -17.65 3.22 9.80
N ILE A 3 -17.45 1.92 9.63
CA ILE A 3 -16.12 1.36 9.43
C ILE A 3 -15.90 1.24 7.93
N THR A 4 -14.77 1.78 7.47
CA THR A 4 -14.38 1.70 6.06
C THR A 4 -13.19 0.77 5.93
N THR A 5 -13.31 -0.25 5.11
CA THR A 5 -12.21 -1.14 4.76
C THR A 5 -12.13 -1.25 3.25
N GLN A 6 -10.95 -1.02 2.70
CA GLN A 6 -10.72 -1.05 1.25
C GLN A 6 -9.50 -1.90 0.95
N SER A 7 -9.51 -2.54 -0.21
CA SER A 7 -8.35 -3.25 -0.74
C SER A 7 -7.55 -2.30 -1.63
N ILE A 8 -6.27 -2.14 -1.34
CA ILE A 8 -5.36 -1.38 -2.19
C ILE A 8 -4.77 -2.29 -3.26
N LEU A 9 -4.33 -3.48 -2.87
CA LEU A 9 -3.84 -4.52 -3.78
C LEU A 9 -4.42 -5.88 -3.38
N THR A 10 -4.72 -6.72 -4.37
CA THR A 10 -5.23 -8.08 -4.16
C THR A 10 -4.58 -9.02 -5.15
N ASN A 11 -3.93 -10.07 -4.64
CA ASN A 11 -3.37 -11.17 -5.43
C ASN A 11 -2.53 -10.69 -6.62
N VAL A 12 -1.51 -9.87 -6.34
CA VAL A 12 -0.55 -9.44 -7.36
C VAL A 12 0.60 -10.43 -7.37
N GLU A 13 0.69 -11.22 -8.44
CA GLU A 13 1.70 -12.26 -8.60
C GLU A 13 2.77 -11.82 -9.59
N TYR A 14 4.04 -12.05 -9.22
CA TYR A 14 5.15 -11.71 -10.09
C TYR A 14 5.01 -12.41 -11.46
N GLY A 15 5.14 -11.62 -12.51
CA GLY A 15 5.04 -12.12 -13.87
C GLY A 15 3.64 -12.10 -14.48
N THR A 16 2.60 -11.75 -13.69
CA THR A 16 1.22 -11.72 -14.17
C THR A 16 0.66 -10.29 -14.02
N PRO A 17 0.27 -9.63 -15.13
CA PRO A 17 -0.29 -8.28 -15.05
C PRO A 17 -1.52 -8.22 -14.13
N SER A 18 -1.59 -7.18 -13.30
CA SER A 18 -2.71 -6.95 -12.40
C SER A 18 -2.77 -5.48 -12.00
N GLY A 19 -3.87 -4.82 -12.26
CA GLY A 19 -4.01 -3.39 -11.95
C GLY A 19 -2.93 -2.56 -12.65
N ASN A 20 -2.17 -1.79 -11.87
CA ASN A 20 -1.10 -0.96 -12.40
C ASN A 20 0.21 -1.72 -12.63
N TYR A 21 0.27 -2.96 -12.20
CA TYR A 21 1.42 -3.82 -12.46
C TYR A 21 1.30 -4.44 -13.85
N ASP A 22 2.31 -4.21 -14.69
CA ASP A 22 2.29 -4.66 -16.09
C ASP A 22 2.79 -6.09 -16.28
N GLY A 23 3.18 -6.78 -15.23
CA GLY A 23 3.70 -8.14 -15.27
C GLY A 23 5.21 -8.23 -15.40
N SER A 24 5.92 -7.13 -15.61
CA SER A 24 7.37 -7.15 -15.79
C SER A 24 8.11 -6.01 -15.10
N SER A 25 7.47 -4.91 -14.80
CA SER A 25 8.12 -3.77 -14.14
C SER A 25 8.47 -4.10 -12.69
N GLN A 26 9.66 -3.72 -12.27
CA GLN A 26 10.07 -3.87 -10.87
C GLN A 26 9.55 -2.76 -9.98
N ASP A 27 9.36 -1.57 -10.54
CA ASP A 27 8.92 -0.39 -9.82
C ASP A 27 7.57 0.08 -10.38
N TRP A 28 6.58 0.17 -9.49
CA TRP A 28 5.24 0.62 -9.87
C TRP A 28 4.46 1.03 -8.62
N ALA A 29 3.35 1.72 -8.80
CA ALA A 29 2.50 2.17 -7.69
C ALA A 29 1.05 1.77 -7.92
N SER A 30 0.34 1.50 -6.83
CA SER A 30 -1.09 1.24 -6.88
C SER A 30 -1.88 2.53 -7.14
N ASP A 31 -3.16 2.38 -7.44
CA ASP A 31 -4.07 3.51 -7.39
C ASP A 31 -4.18 4.02 -5.95
N ALA A 32 -4.47 5.30 -5.81
CA ALA A 32 -4.70 5.90 -4.51
C ALA A 32 -6.09 5.56 -4.01
N VAL A 33 -6.21 5.37 -2.70
CA VAL A 33 -7.50 5.19 -2.02
C VAL A 33 -7.67 6.28 -0.98
N LYS A 34 -8.91 6.58 -0.65
CA LYS A 34 -9.22 7.58 0.38
C LYS A 34 -8.69 7.14 1.72
N ALA A 35 -8.01 8.03 2.44
CA ALA A 35 -7.52 7.77 3.78
C ALA A 35 -8.49 8.33 4.83
N ALA A 36 -8.14 8.18 6.10
CA ALA A 36 -9.05 8.45 7.21
C ALA A 36 -9.59 9.88 7.25
N ASN A 37 -8.83 10.85 6.77
CA ASN A 37 -9.24 12.25 6.79
C ASN A 37 -9.70 12.79 5.43
N TYR A 38 -9.97 11.92 4.45
CA TYR A 38 -10.52 12.37 3.17
C TYR A 38 -11.85 13.11 3.37
N TYR A 39 -12.72 12.55 4.21
CA TYR A 39 -13.95 13.20 4.62
C TYR A 39 -13.66 14.01 5.88
N ARG A 40 -13.84 15.31 5.83
CA ARG A 40 -13.55 16.21 6.95
C ARG A 40 -14.00 15.67 8.30
N GLY A 41 -13.10 15.68 9.27
CA GLY A 41 -13.42 15.33 10.64
C GLY A 41 -13.66 13.86 10.90
N GLN A 42 -13.35 12.98 9.95
CA GLN A 42 -13.61 11.56 10.13
C GLN A 42 -12.53 10.84 10.93
N GLY A 43 -11.33 11.37 11.00
CA GLY A 43 -10.31 10.74 11.81
C GLY A 43 -8.89 10.94 11.31
N ASN A 44 -7.96 10.44 12.10
CA ASN A 44 -6.54 10.57 11.83
C ASN A 44 -5.77 9.27 12.04
N ILE A 45 -6.48 8.14 12.16
CA ILE A 45 -5.84 6.83 12.34
C ILE A 45 -6.32 5.93 11.22
N GLN A 46 -5.37 5.36 10.50
CA GLN A 46 -5.64 4.31 9.51
C GLN A 46 -4.74 3.11 9.81
N THR A 47 -5.30 1.94 9.62
CA THR A 47 -4.58 0.68 9.83
C THR A 47 -4.44 -0.01 8.47
N LEU A 48 -3.20 -0.35 8.12
CA LEU A 48 -2.91 -1.07 6.88
C LEU A 48 -2.37 -2.45 7.22
N ALA A 49 -2.89 -3.46 6.53
CA ALA A 49 -2.46 -4.84 6.68
C ALA A 49 -1.88 -5.33 5.37
N VAL A 50 -0.65 -5.84 5.42
CA VAL A 50 0.09 -6.32 4.25
C VAL A 50 0.38 -7.80 4.43
N GLN A 51 -0.03 -8.61 3.47
CA GLN A 51 0.22 -10.05 3.46
C GLN A 51 0.90 -10.47 2.16
N THR A 52 1.99 -11.21 2.27
CA THR A 52 2.76 -11.67 1.11
C THR A 52 3.13 -13.13 1.24
N THR A 53 3.48 -13.74 0.10
CA THR A 53 4.00 -15.11 0.01
C THR A 53 5.23 -15.11 -0.90
N ASN A 54 6.38 -15.47 -0.35
CA ASN A 54 7.66 -15.52 -1.05
C ASN A 54 7.99 -14.22 -1.80
N PHE A 55 7.56 -13.08 -1.24
CA PHE A 55 7.71 -11.78 -1.88
C PHE A 55 9.17 -11.33 -1.88
N GLU A 56 9.63 -10.86 -3.03
CA GLU A 56 10.96 -10.27 -3.20
C GLU A 56 10.79 -8.85 -3.72
N GLY A 57 11.15 -7.88 -2.92
CA GLY A 57 11.02 -6.46 -3.23
C GLY A 57 10.72 -5.65 -1.98
N ASP A 58 10.31 -4.40 -2.19
CA ASP A 58 9.91 -3.49 -1.12
C ASP A 58 8.50 -2.99 -1.38
N ILE A 59 7.68 -2.95 -0.34
CA ILE A 59 6.36 -2.31 -0.38
C ILE A 59 6.43 -1.08 0.51
N ILE A 60 6.23 0.08 -0.11
CA ILE A 60 6.33 1.37 0.57
C ILE A 60 4.93 1.94 0.70
N LEU A 61 4.51 2.20 1.94
CA LEU A 61 3.20 2.79 2.23
C LEU A 61 3.35 4.30 2.16
N GLU A 62 2.62 4.91 1.23
CA GLU A 62 2.70 6.34 0.95
C GLU A 62 1.40 7.04 1.27
N ALA A 63 1.50 8.28 1.74
CA ALA A 63 0.37 9.12 2.06
C ALA A 63 0.57 10.52 1.50
N THR A 64 -0.53 11.28 1.43
CA THR A 64 -0.48 12.68 1.04
C THR A 64 -1.49 13.49 1.83
N LEU A 65 -1.24 14.80 1.89
CA LEU A 65 -2.18 15.77 2.47
C LEU A 65 -2.94 16.54 1.38
N ASP A 66 -2.62 16.28 0.12
CA ASP A 66 -3.22 17.00 -1.00
C ASP A 66 -4.63 16.50 -1.28
N ALA A 67 -5.48 17.40 -1.78
CA ALA A 67 -6.86 17.07 -2.08
C ALA A 67 -7.01 16.22 -3.35
N ASP A 68 -6.09 16.40 -4.31
CA ASP A 68 -6.13 15.71 -5.60
C ASP A 68 -5.03 14.64 -5.66
N ALA A 69 -5.43 13.38 -5.67
CA ALA A 69 -4.48 12.27 -5.70
C ALA A 69 -3.64 12.22 -6.98
N GLN A 70 -4.15 12.78 -8.08
CA GLN A 70 -3.45 12.73 -9.38
C GLN A 70 -2.25 13.65 -9.46
N THR A 71 -2.29 14.75 -8.71
CA THR A 71 -1.21 15.74 -8.68
C THR A 71 -0.51 15.81 -7.33
N ALA A 72 -0.81 14.86 -6.45
CA ALA A 72 -0.34 14.88 -5.07
C ALA A 72 1.17 14.70 -4.97
N THR A 73 1.74 15.30 -3.93
CA THR A 73 3.09 15.01 -3.47
C THR A 73 2.99 13.93 -2.42
N TRP A 74 3.60 12.78 -2.69
CA TRP A 74 3.55 11.62 -1.83
C TRP A 74 4.76 11.53 -0.93
N PHE A 75 4.57 11.02 0.29
CA PHE A 75 5.66 10.77 1.22
C PHE A 75 5.50 9.41 1.87
N THR A 76 6.63 8.82 2.25
CA THR A 76 6.68 7.49 2.86
C THR A 76 6.23 7.57 4.31
N THR A 77 5.30 6.68 4.70
CA THR A 77 4.88 6.52 6.09
C THR A 77 5.51 5.31 6.74
N GLU A 78 5.51 4.17 6.05
CA GLU A 78 6.08 2.92 6.53
C GLU A 78 6.60 2.10 5.36
N ILE A 79 7.52 1.18 5.64
CA ILE A 79 8.04 0.24 4.64
C ILE A 79 7.82 -1.17 5.15
N TYR A 80 7.18 -2.00 4.33
CA TYR A 80 7.00 -3.41 4.61
C TYR A 80 8.25 -4.17 4.16
N GLY A 81 8.79 -4.99 5.06
CA GLY A 81 9.95 -5.81 4.78
C GLY A 81 10.94 -5.74 5.94
N ASP A 82 11.95 -6.59 5.90
CA ASP A 82 12.99 -6.67 6.93
C ASP A 82 14.35 -6.19 6.44
N GLY A 83 14.39 -5.61 5.23
CA GLY A 83 15.64 -5.17 4.61
C GLY A 83 16.46 -6.30 4.00
N SER A 84 15.95 -7.51 4.04
CA SER A 84 16.61 -8.68 3.44
C SER A 84 16.24 -8.81 1.98
N THR A 85 17.11 -9.43 1.18
CA THR A 85 16.80 -9.79 -0.21
C THR A 85 16.17 -11.18 -0.30
N ALA A 86 16.04 -11.90 0.82
CA ALA A 86 15.41 -13.22 0.84
C ALA A 86 13.90 -13.10 0.67
N PRO A 87 13.26 -14.12 0.05
CA PRO A 87 11.80 -14.12 -0.09
C PRO A 87 11.10 -14.01 1.27
N LEU A 88 10.08 -13.16 1.34
CA LEU A 88 9.36 -12.87 2.58
C LEU A 88 7.92 -13.38 2.51
N THR A 89 7.56 -14.24 3.45
CA THR A 89 6.19 -14.68 3.66
C THR A 89 5.78 -14.20 5.05
N ASP A 90 4.91 -13.19 5.09
CA ASP A 90 4.57 -12.55 6.35
C ASP A 90 3.20 -11.87 6.26
N TYR A 91 2.70 -11.47 7.41
CA TYR A 91 1.49 -10.67 7.57
C TYR A 91 1.82 -9.58 8.58
N GLN A 92 1.93 -8.34 8.13
CA GLN A 92 2.26 -7.21 8.99
C GLN A 92 1.13 -6.19 9.01
N VAL A 93 0.92 -5.59 10.16
CA VAL A 93 -0.12 -4.58 10.38
C VAL A 93 0.56 -3.30 10.84
N PHE A 94 0.22 -2.20 10.18
CA PHE A 94 0.75 -0.87 10.48
C PHE A 94 -0.40 0.04 10.90
N THR A 95 -0.26 0.70 12.05
CA THR A 95 -1.18 1.75 12.45
C THR A 95 -0.50 3.09 12.20
N ILE A 96 -1.08 3.86 11.31
CA ILE A 96 -0.49 5.12 10.84
C ILE A 96 -1.37 6.27 11.29
N THR A 97 -0.79 7.19 12.06
CA THR A 97 -1.50 8.35 12.58
C THR A 97 -1.16 9.58 11.75
N GLY A 98 -2.18 10.26 11.26
CA GLY A 98 -2.04 11.49 10.50
C GLY A 98 -3.33 11.82 9.77
N ASN A 99 -3.52 13.11 9.48
CA ASN A 99 -4.72 13.59 8.78
C ASN A 99 -4.55 13.46 7.28
N PHE A 100 -4.37 12.23 6.81
CA PHE A 100 -4.09 11.96 5.40
C PHE A 100 -5.36 11.92 4.58
N THR A 101 -5.31 12.51 3.38
CA THR A 101 -6.43 12.51 2.44
C THR A 101 -6.44 11.26 1.57
N TRP A 102 -5.26 10.82 1.13
CA TRP A 102 -5.12 9.64 0.28
C TRP A 102 -3.93 8.82 0.72
N MET A 103 -3.99 7.52 0.49
CA MET A 103 -2.86 6.61 0.65
C MET A 103 -2.77 5.69 -0.57
N ARG A 104 -1.55 5.23 -0.83
CA ARG A 104 -1.27 4.24 -1.87
C ARG A 104 -0.07 3.42 -1.45
N VAL A 105 0.23 2.36 -2.20
CA VAL A 105 1.48 1.63 -2.04
C VAL A 105 2.32 1.78 -3.30
N ARG A 106 3.62 1.93 -3.09
CA ARG A 106 4.61 1.89 -4.15
C ARG A 106 5.45 0.63 -3.95
N VAL A 107 5.60 -0.14 -5.01
CA VAL A 107 6.38 -1.37 -4.98
C VAL A 107 7.67 -1.11 -5.73
N GLU A 108 8.81 -1.47 -5.12
CA GLU A 108 10.12 -1.33 -5.72
C GLU A 108 10.85 -2.67 -5.73
N ALA A 109 11.68 -2.87 -6.75
CA ALA A 109 12.51 -4.06 -6.90
C ALA A 109 11.71 -5.36 -6.84
N PHE A 110 10.47 -5.36 -7.35
CA PHE A 110 9.61 -6.53 -7.37
C PHE A 110 10.21 -7.58 -8.31
N SER A 111 10.69 -8.68 -7.75
CA SER A 111 11.41 -9.70 -8.48
C SER A 111 10.93 -11.12 -8.20
N GLY A 112 9.93 -11.31 -7.37
CA GLY A 112 9.40 -12.64 -7.10
C GLY A 112 8.24 -12.62 -6.13
N GLY A 113 7.50 -13.72 -6.09
CA GLY A 113 6.45 -13.98 -5.12
C GLY A 113 5.12 -13.31 -5.42
N THR A 114 4.30 -13.23 -4.39
CA THR A 114 2.93 -12.75 -4.49
C THR A 114 2.64 -11.75 -3.37
N ILE A 115 2.05 -10.61 -3.72
CA ILE A 115 1.42 -9.71 -2.77
C ILE A 115 -0.03 -10.19 -2.64
N ASN A 116 -0.33 -10.89 -1.54
CA ASN A 116 -1.66 -11.46 -1.36
C ASN A 116 -2.70 -10.38 -1.14
N SER A 117 -2.40 -9.42 -0.28
CA SER A 117 -3.32 -8.32 -0.02
C SER A 117 -2.60 -7.14 0.63
N VAL A 118 -3.06 -5.94 0.32
CA VAL A 118 -2.79 -4.73 1.08
C VAL A 118 -4.14 -4.07 1.29
N ASN A 119 -4.58 -4.03 2.54
CA ASN A 119 -5.87 -3.48 2.92
C ASN A 119 -5.68 -2.28 3.86
N ILE A 120 -6.58 -1.32 3.76
CA ILE A 120 -6.63 -0.16 4.65
C ILE A 120 -7.99 -0.13 5.33
N SER A 121 -7.99 0.19 6.63
CA SER A 121 -9.21 0.33 7.40
C SER A 121 -9.15 1.57 8.30
N TYR A 122 -10.28 2.23 8.43
CA TYR A 122 -10.41 3.39 9.33
C TYR A 122 -11.87 3.65 9.71
#